data_e94d16b861e161feffbcac408f4c3471
#
_entry.id   e94d16b861e161feffbcac408f4c3471
#
_cell.length_a   1.000
_cell.length_b   1.000
_cell.length_c   1.000
_cell.angle_alpha   90.00
_cell.angle_beta   90.00
_cell.angle_gamma   90.00
#
_symmetry.space_group_name_H-M   'P 1'
#
loop_
_entity.id
_entity.type
_entity.pdbx_description
1 polymer ?
#
loop_
_entity_poly.entity_id
_entity_poly.type
_entity_poly.pdbx_seq_one_letter_code
_entity_poly.pdbx_strand_id
1 'polypeptide(L)'
;MTWLNVIAGQLSVADPDNAGADFANAASGSTEIETLISEVNATLDPVRDSRFTVFHDACQYFEMDFDFPATGAISIGDASDPSHARIAEIQTLVSDQGIKCVLAEPQFNPGLVITVLDGTEAQTGILDLLGPDLELESALYHQLIRNLSTALAQCM
;
A
#
# COMPACT_ATOMS: atom_id res chain seq x y z
N MET A 1 -1.53 9.17 -14.61
CA MET A 1 -2.33 10.25 -15.26
C MET A 1 -2.67 10.01 -16.73
N THR A 2 -1.93 9.20 -17.44
CA THR A 2 -2.26 8.84 -18.85
C THR A 2 -3.68 8.27 -19.00
N TRP A 3 -4.11 7.43 -18.08
CA TRP A 3 -5.43 6.79 -18.14
C TRP A 3 -6.60 7.76 -18.04
N LEU A 4 -6.54 8.79 -17.21
CA LEU A 4 -7.63 9.79 -17.11
C LEU A 4 -7.88 10.48 -18.44
N ASN A 5 -6.83 10.87 -19.15
CA ASN A 5 -6.96 11.50 -20.47
C ASN A 5 -7.47 10.52 -21.53
N VAL A 6 -7.05 9.24 -21.49
CA VAL A 6 -7.56 8.22 -22.40
C VAL A 6 -9.05 7.98 -22.18
N ILE A 7 -9.47 7.87 -20.90
CA ILE A 7 -10.88 7.69 -20.54
C ILE A 7 -11.70 8.90 -21.01
N ALA A 8 -11.27 10.13 -20.71
CA ALA A 8 -11.95 11.34 -21.15
C ALA A 8 -12.08 11.39 -22.68
N GLY A 9 -11.02 11.01 -23.41
CA GLY A 9 -11.06 10.93 -24.87
C GLY A 9 -12.09 9.92 -25.38
N GLN A 10 -12.21 8.74 -24.75
CA GLN A 10 -13.21 7.73 -25.16
C GLN A 10 -14.64 8.16 -24.79
N LEU A 11 -14.84 8.77 -23.63
CA LEU A 11 -16.14 9.32 -23.24
C LEU A 11 -16.59 10.43 -24.18
N SER A 12 -15.69 11.34 -24.56
CA SER A 12 -15.96 12.43 -25.51
C SER A 12 -16.34 11.94 -26.91
N VAL A 13 -15.88 10.75 -27.32
CA VAL A 13 -16.31 10.12 -28.56
C VAL A 13 -17.72 9.54 -28.42
N ALA A 14 -18.06 8.99 -27.29
CA ALA A 14 -19.36 8.38 -26.99
C ALA A 14 -20.45 9.45 -26.75
N ASP A 15 -20.09 10.57 -26.11
CA ASP A 15 -20.98 11.69 -25.80
C ASP A 15 -20.27 13.04 -26.07
N PRO A 16 -20.27 13.50 -27.33
CA PRO A 16 -19.57 14.72 -27.73
C PRO A 16 -20.06 16.01 -27.05
N ASP A 17 -21.33 16.03 -26.63
CA ASP A 17 -21.92 17.20 -25.98
C ASP A 17 -21.32 17.46 -24.58
N ASN A 18 -20.83 16.42 -23.92
CA ASN A 18 -20.19 16.48 -22.64
C ASN A 18 -18.65 16.42 -22.68
N ALA A 19 -18.03 16.40 -23.85
CA ALA A 19 -16.58 16.31 -24.03
C ALA A 19 -15.78 17.34 -23.19
N GLY A 20 -16.27 18.57 -23.11
CA GLY A 20 -15.64 19.62 -22.30
C GLY A 20 -15.63 19.30 -20.81
N ALA A 21 -16.71 18.70 -20.29
CA ALA A 21 -16.81 18.28 -18.91
C ALA A 21 -15.89 17.08 -18.62
N ASP A 22 -15.81 16.11 -19.53
CA ASP A 22 -14.96 14.94 -19.39
C ASP A 22 -13.47 15.32 -19.25
N PHE A 23 -12.98 16.21 -20.11
CA PHE A 23 -11.61 16.69 -20.03
C PHE A 23 -11.36 17.58 -18.81
N ALA A 24 -12.34 18.39 -18.39
CA ALA A 24 -12.22 19.18 -17.16
C ALA A 24 -12.12 18.29 -15.92
N ASN A 25 -12.95 17.25 -15.85
CA ASN A 25 -12.90 16.26 -14.78
C ASN A 25 -11.56 15.48 -14.76
N ALA A 26 -11.06 15.08 -15.91
CA ALA A 26 -9.76 14.42 -16.02
C ALA A 26 -8.61 15.33 -15.59
N ALA A 27 -8.65 16.61 -15.88
CA ALA A 27 -7.67 17.60 -15.44
C ALA A 27 -7.74 17.80 -13.91
N SER A 28 -8.94 17.92 -13.34
CA SER A 28 -9.14 18.02 -11.88
C SER A 28 -8.60 16.78 -11.16
N GLY A 29 -9.00 15.59 -11.60
CA GLY A 29 -8.53 14.33 -11.02
C GLY A 29 -7.01 14.15 -11.14
N SER A 30 -6.40 14.64 -12.22
CA SER A 30 -4.94 14.63 -12.36
C SER A 30 -4.26 15.50 -11.29
N THR A 31 -4.79 16.70 -11.05
CA THR A 31 -4.26 17.62 -10.02
C THR A 31 -4.43 17.02 -8.61
N GLU A 32 -5.57 16.37 -8.35
CA GLU A 32 -5.83 15.71 -7.07
C GLU A 32 -4.84 14.56 -6.81
N ILE A 33 -4.55 13.74 -7.85
CA ILE A 33 -3.57 12.67 -7.76
C ILE A 33 -2.14 13.22 -7.55
N GLU A 34 -1.76 14.30 -8.23
CA GLU A 34 -0.46 14.95 -8.02
C GLU A 34 -0.30 15.45 -6.57
N THR A 35 -1.35 16.01 -6.01
CA THR A 35 -1.39 16.42 -4.61
C THR A 35 -1.23 15.22 -3.68
N LEU A 36 -1.98 14.15 -3.93
CA LEU A 36 -1.90 12.90 -3.16
C LEU A 36 -0.48 12.31 -3.20
N ILE A 37 0.15 12.26 -4.37
CA ILE A 37 1.54 11.78 -4.50
C ILE A 37 2.49 12.61 -3.63
N SER A 38 2.32 13.92 -3.62
CA SER A 38 3.15 14.81 -2.80
C SER A 38 2.94 14.57 -1.30
N GLU A 39 1.69 14.38 -0.87
CA GLU A 39 1.33 14.09 0.53
C GLU A 39 1.91 12.74 0.99
N VAL A 40 1.78 11.70 0.17
CA VAL A 40 2.33 10.37 0.47
C VAL A 40 3.85 10.44 0.59
N ASN A 41 4.53 11.09 -0.34
CA ASN A 41 5.99 11.25 -0.25
C ASN A 41 6.39 11.99 1.03
N ALA A 42 5.71 13.09 1.38
CA ALA A 42 5.99 13.83 2.62
C ALA A 42 5.76 12.97 3.89
N THR A 43 4.79 12.06 3.86
CA THR A 43 4.51 11.12 4.95
C THR A 43 5.61 10.06 5.07
N LEU A 44 6.12 9.55 3.96
CA LEU A 44 7.13 8.50 3.93
C LEU A 44 8.57 9.02 4.09
N ASP A 45 8.85 10.27 3.73
CA ASP A 45 10.21 10.84 3.77
C ASP A 45 10.95 10.65 5.11
N PRO A 46 10.33 10.83 6.29
CA PRO A 46 11.01 10.65 7.56
C PRO A 46 11.42 9.19 7.85
N VAL A 47 10.82 8.22 7.17
CA VAL A 47 11.00 6.77 7.43
C VAL A 47 11.63 6.02 6.26
N ARG A 48 12.13 6.71 5.22
CA ARG A 48 12.69 6.08 4.01
C ARG A 48 13.86 5.13 4.25
N ASP A 49 14.64 5.36 5.30
CA ASP A 49 15.76 4.51 5.67
C ASP A 49 15.34 3.31 6.54
N SER A 50 14.07 3.23 6.91
CA SER A 50 13.54 2.13 7.72
C SER A 50 13.29 0.90 6.85
N ARG A 51 13.35 -0.28 7.48
CA ARG A 51 13.10 -1.57 6.82
C ARG A 51 11.85 -2.21 7.36
N PHE A 52 11.02 -2.68 6.46
CA PHE A 52 9.80 -3.39 6.80
C PHE A 52 9.62 -4.66 5.97
N THR A 53 8.77 -5.52 6.44
CA THR A 53 8.33 -6.73 5.74
C THR A 53 6.80 -6.73 5.71
N VAL A 54 6.22 -7.29 4.66
CA VAL A 54 4.78 -7.47 4.53
C VAL A 54 4.40 -8.92 4.79
N PHE A 55 3.19 -9.15 5.30
CA PHE A 55 2.71 -10.53 5.43
C PHE A 55 2.48 -11.15 4.05
N HIS A 56 1.84 -10.43 3.15
CA HIS A 56 1.54 -10.85 1.78
C HIS A 56 2.09 -9.82 0.78
N ASP A 57 2.63 -10.30 -0.33
CA ASP A 57 3.26 -9.48 -1.37
C ASP A 57 2.20 -8.87 -2.31
N ALA A 58 1.44 -7.92 -1.81
CA ALA A 58 0.33 -7.29 -2.54
C ALA A 58 0.52 -5.79 -2.81
N CYS A 59 1.61 -5.19 -2.31
CA CYS A 59 1.81 -3.73 -2.37
C CYS A 59 2.79 -3.28 -3.44
N GLN A 60 3.25 -4.15 -4.34
CA GLN A 60 4.33 -3.89 -5.29
C GLN A 60 4.17 -2.58 -6.09
N TYR A 61 2.96 -2.25 -6.55
CA TYR A 61 2.71 -1.02 -7.30
C TYR A 61 2.92 0.23 -6.44
N PHE A 62 2.44 0.20 -5.20
CA PHE A 62 2.66 1.27 -4.24
C PHE A 62 4.16 1.42 -3.92
N GLU A 63 4.83 0.32 -3.67
CA GLU A 63 6.27 0.28 -3.38
C GLU A 63 7.11 0.87 -4.53
N MET A 64 6.75 0.51 -5.77
CA MET A 64 7.44 1.00 -6.97
C MET A 64 7.17 2.50 -7.22
N ASP A 65 5.92 2.93 -7.09
CA ASP A 65 5.52 4.31 -7.40
C ASP A 65 6.10 5.31 -6.38
N PHE A 66 6.29 4.88 -5.12
CA PHE A 66 6.80 5.73 -4.05
C PHE A 66 8.26 5.44 -3.66
N ASP A 67 8.95 4.57 -4.39
CA ASP A 67 10.33 4.14 -4.09
C ASP A 67 10.51 3.73 -2.62
N PHE A 68 9.61 2.87 -2.15
CA PHE A 68 9.55 2.41 -0.76
C PHE A 68 9.34 0.89 -0.70
N PRO A 69 10.36 0.09 -1.11
CA PRO A 69 10.22 -1.35 -1.26
C PRO A 69 10.23 -2.09 0.08
N ALA A 70 9.37 -3.09 0.22
CA ALA A 70 9.46 -4.06 1.30
C ALA A 70 10.76 -4.86 1.21
N THR A 71 11.35 -5.19 2.37
CA THR A 71 12.54 -6.06 2.44
C THR A 71 12.22 -7.51 2.07
N GLY A 72 10.96 -7.92 2.24
CA GLY A 72 10.47 -9.24 1.89
C GLY A 72 9.01 -9.46 2.27
N ALA A 73 8.49 -10.63 1.95
CA ALA A 73 7.15 -11.06 2.30
C ALA A 73 7.17 -12.40 3.05
N ILE A 74 6.29 -12.55 4.04
CA ILE A 74 6.14 -13.79 4.83
C ILE A 74 5.51 -14.87 3.96
N SER A 75 4.40 -14.56 3.30
CA SER A 75 3.72 -15.41 2.36
C SER A 75 3.81 -14.88 0.94
N ILE A 76 3.99 -15.79 -0.02
CA ILE A 76 4.02 -15.44 -1.46
C ILE A 76 2.59 -15.32 -2.02
N GLY A 77 1.59 -15.79 -1.28
CA GLY A 77 0.19 -15.75 -1.69
C GLY A 77 -0.73 -16.02 -0.51
N ASP A 78 -2.00 -15.74 -0.71
CA ASP A 78 -3.08 -15.87 0.27
C ASP A 78 -3.65 -17.29 0.41
N ALA A 79 -3.19 -18.23 -0.42
CA ALA A 79 -3.79 -19.57 -0.53
C ALA A 79 -3.36 -20.57 0.54
N SER A 80 -2.28 -20.33 1.30
CA SER A 80 -1.81 -21.27 2.32
C SER A 80 -0.95 -20.58 3.38
N ASP A 81 -1.07 -21.06 4.62
CA ASP A 81 -0.20 -20.64 5.71
C ASP A 81 1.27 -20.97 5.42
N PRO A 82 2.21 -20.11 5.86
CA PRO A 82 3.63 -20.36 5.70
C PRO A 82 4.06 -21.61 6.49
N SER A 83 4.99 -22.39 5.93
CA SER A 83 5.57 -23.53 6.62
C SER A 83 6.44 -23.09 7.81
N HIS A 84 6.68 -24.00 8.78
CA HIS A 84 7.59 -23.73 9.90
C HIS A 84 9.00 -23.31 9.45
N ALA A 85 9.49 -23.89 8.35
CA ALA A 85 10.77 -23.53 7.75
C ALA A 85 10.74 -22.07 7.25
N ARG A 86 9.66 -21.67 6.60
CA ARG A 86 9.49 -20.29 6.11
C ARG A 86 9.40 -19.30 7.26
N ILE A 87 8.68 -19.64 8.35
CA ILE A 87 8.63 -18.80 9.55
C ILE A 87 10.04 -18.58 10.11
N ALA A 88 10.84 -19.62 10.26
CA ALA A 88 12.22 -19.51 10.74
C ALA A 88 13.12 -18.65 9.83
N GLU A 89 12.97 -18.77 8.51
CA GLU A 89 13.66 -17.91 7.54
C GLU A 89 13.30 -16.44 7.74
N ILE A 90 12.01 -16.13 7.93
CA ILE A 90 11.55 -14.75 8.14
C ILE A 90 12.03 -14.21 9.50
N GLN A 91 11.98 -15.00 10.57
CA GLN A 91 12.54 -14.60 11.87
C GLN A 91 14.02 -14.21 11.74
N THR A 92 14.79 -15.02 11.00
CA THR A 92 16.19 -14.72 10.71
C THR A 92 16.32 -13.42 9.90
N LEU A 93 15.50 -13.25 8.86
CA LEU A 93 15.49 -12.04 8.04
C LEU A 93 15.18 -10.80 8.88
N VAL A 94 14.15 -10.87 9.73
CA VAL A 94 13.75 -9.76 10.62
C VAL A 94 14.91 -9.36 11.53
N SER A 95 15.57 -10.33 12.15
CA SER A 95 16.69 -10.08 13.06
C SER A 95 17.94 -9.55 12.33
N ASP A 96 18.36 -10.22 11.26
CA ASP A 96 19.61 -9.93 10.55
C ASP A 96 19.56 -8.61 9.76
N GLN A 97 18.40 -8.28 9.23
CA GLN A 97 18.19 -7.09 8.42
C GLN A 97 17.78 -5.85 9.23
N GLY A 98 17.54 -6.01 10.54
CA GLY A 98 17.08 -4.92 11.40
C GLY A 98 15.71 -4.39 11.00
N ILE A 99 14.80 -5.29 10.62
CA ILE A 99 13.43 -4.93 10.24
C ILE A 99 12.71 -4.38 11.46
N LYS A 100 12.11 -3.19 11.31
CA LYS A 100 11.41 -2.49 12.39
C LYS A 100 9.94 -2.84 12.46
N CYS A 101 9.33 -3.15 11.31
CA CYS A 101 7.90 -3.35 11.17
C CYS A 101 7.57 -4.56 10.31
N VAL A 102 6.59 -5.34 10.76
CA VAL A 102 5.92 -6.38 9.99
C VAL A 102 4.48 -5.96 9.76
N LEU A 103 4.11 -5.71 8.51
CA LEU A 103 2.79 -5.25 8.14
C LEU A 103 1.91 -6.44 7.76
N ALA A 104 0.76 -6.53 8.42
CA ALA A 104 -0.26 -7.54 8.16
C ALA A 104 -1.53 -6.88 7.64
N GLU A 105 -2.26 -7.59 6.81
CA GLU A 105 -3.56 -7.16 6.33
C GLU A 105 -4.67 -7.66 7.29
N PRO A 106 -5.81 -6.94 7.42
CA PRO A 106 -6.86 -7.27 8.40
C PRO A 106 -7.46 -8.68 8.22
N GLN A 107 -7.44 -9.21 7.00
CA GLN A 107 -8.02 -10.52 6.66
C GLN A 107 -7.15 -11.71 7.06
N PHE A 108 -5.87 -11.50 7.39
CA PHE A 108 -4.98 -12.60 7.77
C PHE A 108 -4.98 -12.91 9.26
N ASN A 109 -4.60 -14.14 9.60
CA ASN A 109 -4.56 -14.59 10.98
C ASN A 109 -3.45 -13.87 11.79
N PRO A 110 -3.79 -13.05 12.78
CA PRO A 110 -2.81 -12.32 13.57
C PRO A 110 -1.86 -13.23 14.37
N GLY A 111 -2.26 -14.46 14.65
CA GLY A 111 -1.43 -15.44 15.35
C GLY A 111 -0.15 -15.80 14.58
N LEU A 112 -0.19 -15.81 13.25
CA LEU A 112 0.99 -16.04 12.43
C LEU A 112 1.99 -14.89 12.53
N VAL A 113 1.51 -13.68 12.51
CA VAL A 113 2.36 -12.48 12.66
C VAL A 113 3.03 -12.48 14.03
N ILE A 114 2.29 -12.77 15.09
CA ILE A 114 2.83 -12.90 16.45
C ILE A 114 3.93 -13.97 16.49
N THR A 115 3.71 -15.13 15.86
CA THR A 115 4.71 -16.20 15.81
C THR A 115 5.98 -15.78 15.07
N VAL A 116 5.85 -15.03 13.97
CA VAL A 116 6.99 -14.51 13.22
C VAL A 116 7.78 -13.49 14.02
N LEU A 117 7.10 -12.68 14.85
CA LEU A 117 7.74 -11.65 15.67
C LEU A 117 8.34 -12.17 16.97
N ASP A 118 8.01 -13.41 17.37
CA ASP A 118 8.51 -13.97 18.63
C ASP A 118 10.05 -13.96 18.68
N GLY A 119 10.59 -13.36 19.71
CA GLY A 119 12.04 -13.17 19.88
C GLY A 119 12.67 -12.05 19.04
N THR A 120 11.88 -11.22 18.37
CA THR A 120 12.36 -10.03 17.63
C THR A 120 11.92 -8.73 18.31
N GLU A 121 12.53 -7.60 17.94
CA GLU A 121 12.13 -6.25 18.39
C GLU A 121 11.22 -5.52 17.40
N ALA A 122 10.82 -6.19 16.31
CA ALA A 122 9.95 -5.59 15.30
C ALA A 122 8.52 -5.42 15.80
N GLN A 123 7.87 -4.36 15.34
CA GLN A 123 6.47 -4.07 15.66
C GLN A 123 5.55 -4.60 14.57
N THR A 124 4.26 -4.74 14.89
CA THR A 124 3.22 -5.07 13.92
C THR A 124 2.43 -3.83 13.56
N GLY A 125 2.25 -3.59 12.26
CA GLY A 125 1.30 -2.62 11.73
C GLY A 125 0.20 -3.30 10.91
N ILE A 126 -0.93 -2.62 10.75
CA ILE A 126 -2.02 -3.08 9.90
C ILE A 126 -2.02 -2.26 8.62
N LEU A 127 -1.94 -2.96 7.49
CA LEU A 127 -1.97 -2.38 6.15
C LEU A 127 -3.25 -2.86 5.44
N ASP A 128 -4.28 -2.01 5.43
CA ASP A 128 -5.55 -2.34 4.79
C ASP A 128 -5.54 -1.90 3.33
N LEU A 129 -5.49 -2.87 2.42
CA LEU A 129 -5.46 -2.64 0.97
C LEU A 129 -6.85 -2.53 0.34
N LEU A 130 -7.90 -2.87 1.06
CA LEU A 130 -9.26 -2.95 0.53
C LEU A 130 -10.16 -1.79 1.00
N GLY A 131 -9.88 -1.20 2.18
CA GLY A 131 -10.64 -0.11 2.74
C GLY A 131 -12.10 -0.42 3.02
N PRO A 132 -12.45 -1.59 3.63
CA PRO A 132 -13.86 -1.98 3.84
C PRO A 132 -14.62 -0.99 4.74
N ASP A 133 -13.92 -0.26 5.58
CA ASP A 133 -14.51 0.71 6.50
C ASP A 133 -14.54 2.14 5.92
N LEU A 134 -14.08 2.33 4.69
CA LEU A 134 -14.13 3.62 4.01
C LEU A 134 -15.49 3.86 3.35
N GLU A 135 -15.95 5.10 3.39
CA GLU A 135 -17.19 5.48 2.70
C GLU A 135 -17.05 5.33 1.18
N LEU A 136 -18.10 4.75 0.55
CA LEU A 136 -18.13 4.50 -0.90
C LEU A 136 -18.45 5.80 -1.65
N GLU A 137 -17.47 6.69 -1.73
CA GLU A 137 -17.59 7.99 -2.39
C GLU A 137 -16.34 8.35 -3.20
N SER A 138 -16.32 9.51 -3.83
CA SER A 138 -15.21 9.96 -4.68
C SER A 138 -13.86 10.08 -3.94
N ALA A 139 -13.88 10.29 -2.64
CA ALA A 139 -12.69 10.40 -1.79
C ALA A 139 -12.07 9.05 -1.40
N LEU A 140 -12.77 7.91 -1.62
CA LEU A 140 -12.35 6.59 -1.16
C LEU A 140 -10.92 6.26 -1.57
N TYR A 141 -10.60 6.36 -2.85
CA TYR A 141 -9.27 6.04 -3.36
C TYR A 141 -8.17 6.89 -2.71
N HIS A 142 -8.40 8.19 -2.61
CA HIS A 142 -7.44 9.10 -2.00
C HIS A 142 -7.23 8.78 -0.51
N GLN A 143 -8.32 8.47 0.20
CA GLN A 143 -8.24 8.10 1.62
C GLN A 143 -7.52 6.78 1.81
N LEU A 144 -7.79 5.78 0.96
CA LEU A 144 -7.11 4.49 0.99
C LEU A 144 -5.59 4.66 0.87
N ILE A 145 -5.13 5.39 -0.14
CA ILE A 145 -3.70 5.61 -0.38
C ILE A 145 -3.03 6.40 0.76
N ARG A 146 -3.73 7.41 1.34
CA ARG A 146 -3.24 8.11 2.54
C ARG A 146 -3.13 7.18 3.75
N ASN A 147 -4.11 6.31 3.94
CA ASN A 147 -4.11 5.34 5.04
C ASN A 147 -2.93 4.37 4.92
N LEU A 148 -2.61 3.89 3.71
CA LEU A 148 -1.46 3.03 3.48
C LEU A 148 -0.15 3.72 3.88
N SER A 149 0.08 4.94 3.40
CA SER A 149 1.29 5.70 3.76
C SER A 149 1.39 6.00 5.26
N THR A 150 0.25 6.31 5.88
CA THR A 150 0.18 6.57 7.33
C THR A 150 0.47 5.32 8.14
N ALA A 151 -0.11 4.17 7.76
CA ALA A 151 0.14 2.88 8.43
C ALA A 151 1.62 2.48 8.34
N LEU A 152 2.24 2.67 7.16
CA LEU A 152 3.68 2.48 6.97
C LEU A 152 4.49 3.38 7.91
N ALA A 153 4.26 4.69 7.89
CA ALA A 153 5.01 5.65 8.68
C ALA A 153 4.85 5.47 10.20
N GLN A 154 3.68 5.01 10.67
CA GLN A 154 3.41 4.79 12.10
C GLN A 154 4.08 3.52 12.66
N CYS A 155 4.38 2.56 11.81
CA CYS A 155 4.98 1.30 12.23
C CYS A 155 6.53 1.37 12.26
N MET A 156 7.12 2.38 11.63
CA MET A 156 8.58 2.58 11.53
C MET A 156 9.10 3.47 12.65
#